data_0cf643d39e1c6e4cb64b5727336bfe67
#
_entry.id   0cf643d39e1c6e4cb64b5727336bfe67
#
_cell.length_a   1.000
_cell.length_b   1.000
_cell.length_c   1.000
_cell.angle_alpha   90.00
_cell.angle_beta   90.00
_cell.angle_gamma   90.00
#
_symmetry.space_group_name_H-M   'P 1'
#
loop_
_entity.id
_entity.type
_entity.pdbx_description
1 polymer ?
#
loop_
_entity_poly.entity_id
_entity_poly.type
_entity_poly.pdbx_seq_one_letter_code
_entity_poly.pdbx_strand_id
1 'polypeptide(L)'
;MVTPIRKSTTSNWHTRRTNETMRLLVTTIVGVIFGFFLGVSFPALSLTKVNISSNIFPSIDLSYIEDKYSGLSTQALLNVWSSLKGRRGFSRKFNNTKIWVPTNPRGAERLPPGVIVAESDLYTRRLWGLPGEDLIVKPRYLFTFTVGYEQRYNIDAAVKKLSENFTILLFHYDGRASEWDEFEWSKRSIHVSVRKQTKWWYAKRFLHPDIVAPFDYVFIWDEDLGVENFDAEEYIKLVRKHGLDISQPGLSLDSGMTWQMTRRQEESEVHKDTEERPGWCTDPHLPPCAAFVEIMAPVFSRDAWRCVWHMIQNDLVHGWGLDFALRKCVEPAHEKIGVVDSQWIVHQTVPSLGNQGKAEKGKAPWEGVRERCRNEWTLFQDRMTAAEKAYFISMGIDPPNSTSR
;
A
#
# COMPACT_ATOMS: atom_id res chain seq x y z
N MET A 1 -68.20 -64.48 23.06
CA MET A 1 -67.64 -63.14 22.86
C MET A 1 -66.23 -63.17 23.48
N VAL A 2 -65.22 -63.26 22.64
CA VAL A 2 -63.84 -63.43 23.10
C VAL A 2 -63.06 -62.24 22.55
N THR A 3 -62.49 -61.42 23.44
CA THR A 3 -61.60 -60.32 23.12
C THR A 3 -60.12 -60.77 23.04
N PRO A 4 -59.37 -60.43 22.05
CA PRO A 4 -57.95 -60.81 21.97
C PRO A 4 -57.02 -59.81 22.67
N ILE A 5 -56.06 -60.38 23.37
CA ILE A 5 -54.98 -59.74 24.13
C ILE A 5 -53.98 -59.09 23.17
N ARG A 6 -53.62 -57.82 23.44
CA ARG A 6 -52.61 -57.03 22.74
C ARG A 6 -51.21 -57.29 23.31
N LYS A 7 -50.31 -57.92 22.57
CA LYS A 7 -48.89 -58.06 22.96
C LYS A 7 -48.16 -56.75 22.77
N SER A 8 -47.51 -56.28 23.83
CA SER A 8 -46.61 -55.12 23.86
C SER A 8 -45.25 -55.52 23.29
N THR A 9 -44.81 -54.81 22.24
CA THR A 9 -43.45 -54.86 21.75
C THR A 9 -42.66 -53.67 22.27
N THR A 10 -41.98 -53.91 23.39
CA THR A 10 -40.88 -53.03 23.86
C THR A 10 -39.58 -53.73 23.56
N SER A 11 -38.78 -53.17 22.63
CA SER A 11 -37.31 -53.21 22.60
C SER A 11 -36.81 -52.96 21.16
N ASN A 12 -36.31 -51.76 20.92
CA ASN A 12 -35.29 -51.50 19.87
C ASN A 12 -34.78 -50.04 19.83
N TRP A 13 -34.98 -49.28 20.92
CA TRP A 13 -34.52 -47.88 20.93
C TRP A 13 -33.09 -47.69 21.50
N HIS A 14 -32.60 -48.60 22.30
CA HIS A 14 -31.27 -48.46 22.93
C HIS A 14 -30.08 -48.86 22.02
N THR A 15 -30.27 -49.80 21.12
CA THR A 15 -29.22 -50.26 20.21
C THR A 15 -28.91 -49.31 19.03
N ARG A 16 -29.86 -48.47 18.61
CA ARG A 16 -29.64 -47.48 17.54
C ARG A 16 -28.84 -46.27 18.01
N ARG A 17 -29.06 -45.79 19.21
CA ARG A 17 -28.38 -44.63 19.79
C ARG A 17 -26.89 -44.90 20.09
N THR A 18 -26.55 -46.08 20.55
CA THR A 18 -25.15 -46.49 20.81
C THR A 18 -24.34 -46.62 19.51
N ASN A 19 -24.98 -47.02 18.39
CA ASN A 19 -24.26 -47.11 17.10
C ASN A 19 -23.99 -45.75 16.47
N GLU A 20 -24.86 -44.77 16.64
CA GLU A 20 -24.63 -43.41 16.12
C GLU A 20 -23.55 -42.63 16.91
N THR A 21 -23.55 -42.72 18.22
CA THR A 21 -22.50 -42.15 19.07
C THR A 21 -21.16 -42.79 18.84
N MET A 22 -21.10 -44.10 18.67
CA MET A 22 -19.84 -44.82 18.30
C MET A 22 -19.35 -44.43 16.91
N ARG A 23 -20.25 -44.25 15.92
CA ARG A 23 -19.86 -43.77 14.59
C ARG A 23 -19.29 -42.34 14.63
N LEU A 24 -19.94 -41.44 15.35
CA LEU A 24 -19.44 -40.07 15.55
C LEU A 24 -18.07 -40.06 16.25
N LEU A 25 -17.87 -40.88 17.26
CA LEU A 25 -16.63 -40.96 18.02
C LEU A 25 -15.49 -41.50 17.14
N VAL A 26 -15.77 -42.55 16.36
CA VAL A 26 -14.80 -43.13 15.41
C VAL A 26 -14.46 -42.16 14.29
N THR A 27 -15.44 -41.45 13.70
CA THR A 27 -15.16 -40.44 12.66
C THR A 27 -14.37 -39.25 13.20
N THR A 28 -14.63 -38.81 14.44
CA THR A 28 -13.86 -37.73 15.07
C THR A 28 -12.41 -38.17 15.33
N ILE A 29 -12.18 -39.37 15.86
CA ILE A 29 -10.83 -39.90 16.09
C ILE A 29 -10.08 -40.07 14.75
N VAL A 30 -10.71 -40.62 13.73
CA VAL A 30 -10.10 -40.76 12.41
C VAL A 30 -9.78 -39.40 11.81
N GLY A 31 -10.66 -38.39 11.94
CA GLY A 31 -10.43 -37.03 11.48
C GLY A 31 -9.25 -36.35 12.18
N VAL A 32 -9.13 -36.51 13.50
CA VAL A 32 -8.00 -35.97 14.29
C VAL A 32 -6.68 -36.67 13.91
N ILE A 33 -6.68 -38.00 13.79
CA ILE A 33 -5.49 -38.77 13.39
C ILE A 33 -5.07 -38.36 11.97
N PHE A 34 -6.01 -38.26 11.05
CA PHE A 34 -5.73 -37.86 9.65
C PHE A 34 -5.22 -36.41 9.56
N GLY A 35 -5.82 -35.49 10.31
CA GLY A 35 -5.35 -34.11 10.43
C GLY A 35 -3.96 -33.99 11.05
N PHE A 36 -3.66 -34.82 12.06
CA PHE A 36 -2.33 -34.87 12.67
C PHE A 36 -1.27 -35.41 11.68
N PHE A 37 -1.58 -36.49 10.97
CA PHE A 37 -0.64 -37.05 9.97
C PHE A 37 -0.45 -36.08 8.78
N LEU A 38 -1.48 -35.39 8.31
CA LEU A 38 -1.32 -34.34 7.30
C LEU A 38 -0.45 -33.18 7.82
N GLY A 39 -0.65 -32.74 9.05
CA GLY A 39 0.14 -31.66 9.65
C GLY A 39 1.62 -32.04 9.87
N VAL A 40 1.91 -33.31 10.23
CA VAL A 40 3.28 -33.77 10.48
C VAL A 40 4.00 -34.22 9.21
N SER A 41 3.26 -34.80 8.23
CA SER A 41 3.85 -35.32 6.98
C SER A 41 4.18 -34.26 5.93
N PHE A 42 3.63 -33.04 6.06
CA PHE A 42 3.85 -31.94 5.12
C PHE A 42 4.27 -30.64 5.83
N PRO A 43 5.36 -30.61 6.60
CA PRO A 43 5.84 -29.39 7.25
C PRO A 43 6.35 -28.33 6.27
N ALA A 44 6.39 -28.63 4.97
CA ALA A 44 6.93 -27.77 3.92
C ALA A 44 5.95 -27.43 2.79
N LEU A 45 4.66 -27.70 2.94
CA LEU A 45 3.67 -27.12 2.02
C LEU A 45 3.48 -25.66 2.43
N SER A 46 4.28 -24.81 1.82
CA SER A 46 4.05 -23.37 1.83
C SER A 46 2.61 -23.11 1.37
N LEU A 47 1.77 -22.63 2.27
CA LEU A 47 0.40 -22.21 2.01
C LEU A 47 0.31 -21.01 1.03
N THR A 48 1.46 -20.53 0.56
CA THR A 48 1.61 -19.38 -0.37
C THR A 48 1.06 -19.64 -1.78
N LYS A 49 0.56 -20.84 -2.09
CA LYS A 49 -0.04 -21.13 -3.41
C LYS A 49 -1.48 -21.64 -3.38
N VAL A 50 -2.12 -21.65 -2.23
CA VAL A 50 -3.54 -21.96 -2.17
C VAL A 50 -4.30 -20.64 -2.10
N ASN A 51 -4.81 -20.19 -3.23
CA ASN A 51 -5.74 -19.07 -3.32
C ASN A 51 -7.08 -19.51 -2.69
N ILE A 52 -7.12 -19.53 -1.35
CA ILE A 52 -8.36 -19.77 -0.61
C ILE A 52 -9.10 -18.45 -0.64
N SER A 53 -10.21 -18.44 -1.37
CA SER A 53 -11.10 -17.28 -1.42
C SER A 53 -11.39 -16.79 -0.01
N SER A 54 -11.12 -15.52 0.26
CA SER A 54 -11.35 -14.82 1.54
C SER A 54 -12.80 -14.89 2.05
N ASN A 55 -13.70 -15.41 1.23
CA ASN A 55 -15.14 -15.59 1.55
C ASN A 55 -15.44 -16.80 2.43
N ILE A 56 -14.49 -17.72 2.64
CA ILE A 56 -14.72 -18.93 3.46
C ILE A 56 -14.48 -18.68 4.95
N PHE A 57 -13.57 -17.76 5.29
CA PHE A 57 -13.29 -17.38 6.67
C PHE A 57 -13.18 -15.85 6.81
N PRO A 58 -14.30 -15.12 6.83
CA PRO A 58 -14.29 -13.65 6.85
C PRO A 58 -13.68 -13.03 8.13
N SER A 59 -13.42 -13.84 9.16
CA SER A 59 -12.83 -13.41 10.43
C SER A 59 -11.33 -13.69 10.57
N ILE A 60 -10.70 -14.33 9.56
CA ILE A 60 -9.26 -14.62 9.58
C ILE A 60 -8.59 -13.75 8.53
N ASP A 61 -7.86 -12.74 8.99
CA ASP A 61 -6.95 -11.99 8.13
C ASP A 61 -5.73 -12.85 7.82
N LEU A 62 -5.75 -13.50 6.64
CA LEU A 62 -4.66 -14.35 6.18
C LEU A 62 -3.39 -13.56 5.88
N SER A 63 -3.51 -12.27 5.55
CA SER A 63 -2.35 -11.40 5.35
C SER A 63 -1.54 -11.26 6.64
N TYR A 64 -2.23 -11.23 7.77
CA TYR A 64 -1.61 -11.21 9.10
C TYR A 64 -0.83 -12.51 9.41
N ILE A 65 -1.32 -13.66 8.94
CA ILE A 65 -0.63 -14.95 9.12
C ILE A 65 0.62 -15.00 8.23
N GLU A 66 0.55 -14.51 7.00
CA GLU A 66 1.70 -14.39 6.11
C GLU A 66 2.78 -13.48 6.69
N ASP A 67 2.43 -12.29 7.17
CA ASP A 67 3.37 -11.35 7.80
C ASP A 67 4.02 -11.95 9.05
N LYS A 68 3.30 -12.73 9.83
CA LYS A 68 3.83 -13.36 11.04
C LYS A 68 4.80 -14.52 10.73
N TYR A 69 4.62 -15.24 9.64
CA TYR A 69 5.50 -16.34 9.24
C TYR A 69 6.63 -15.88 8.31
N SER A 70 6.47 -14.82 7.55
CA SER A 70 7.57 -14.15 6.85
C SER A 70 8.54 -13.44 7.80
N GLY A 71 8.07 -13.02 8.98
CA GLY A 71 8.89 -12.45 10.06
C GLY A 71 9.71 -13.48 10.85
N LEU A 72 9.45 -14.77 10.70
CA LEU A 72 10.44 -15.81 11.01
C LEU A 72 11.48 -15.79 9.89
N SER A 73 12.35 -14.78 9.98
CA SER A 73 13.31 -14.46 8.96
C SER A 73 13.99 -15.75 8.51
N THR A 74 14.01 -15.97 7.22
CA THR A 74 14.85 -16.97 6.56
C THR A 74 16.27 -16.93 7.14
N GLN A 75 16.68 -15.76 7.66
CA GLN A 75 17.92 -15.50 8.38
C GLN A 75 17.98 -16.24 9.72
N ALA A 76 16.89 -16.34 10.48
CA ALA A 76 16.86 -17.09 11.74
C ALA A 76 16.90 -18.61 11.47
N LEU A 77 16.21 -19.10 10.45
CA LEU A 77 16.28 -20.49 10.00
C LEU A 77 17.64 -20.82 9.38
N LEU A 78 18.24 -19.92 8.61
CA LEU A 78 19.59 -20.08 8.08
C LEU A 78 20.64 -20.06 9.19
N ASN A 79 20.46 -19.26 10.23
CA ASN A 79 21.34 -19.23 11.40
C ASN A 79 21.22 -20.51 12.25
N VAL A 80 20.01 -21.05 12.40
CA VAL A 80 19.80 -22.36 13.05
C VAL A 80 20.39 -23.49 12.20
N TRP A 81 20.24 -23.45 10.88
CA TRP A 81 20.80 -24.47 9.97
C TRP A 81 22.32 -24.38 9.85
N SER A 82 22.91 -23.20 9.86
CA SER A 82 24.36 -23.01 9.92
C SER A 82 24.94 -23.47 11.26
N SER A 83 24.22 -23.32 12.36
CA SER A 83 24.61 -23.81 13.68
C SER A 83 24.53 -25.34 13.77
N LEU A 84 23.61 -25.99 13.06
CA LEU A 84 23.50 -27.46 13.00
C LEU A 84 24.51 -28.07 12.04
N LYS A 85 24.95 -27.37 10.99
CA LYS A 85 26.01 -27.83 10.08
C LYS A 85 27.42 -27.65 10.62
N GLY A 86 27.63 -26.88 11.68
CA GLY A 86 28.92 -26.57 12.28
C GLY A 86 29.56 -27.67 13.15
N ARG A 87 28.99 -28.89 13.23
CA ARG A 87 29.51 -29.98 14.09
C ARG A 87 30.36 -31.01 13.36
N ARG A 88 31.00 -30.69 12.25
CA ARG A 88 32.12 -31.47 11.73
C ARG A 88 33.27 -30.57 11.30
N GLY A 89 34.35 -30.67 12.06
CA GLY A 89 35.58 -29.92 12.05
C GLY A 89 36.09 -29.42 10.70
N PHE A 90 36.24 -28.12 10.63
CA PHE A 90 37.37 -27.48 9.92
C PHE A 90 37.64 -26.14 10.61
N SER A 91 38.70 -26.07 11.38
CA SER A 91 39.17 -24.85 12.00
C SER A 91 39.75 -23.92 10.93
N ARG A 92 38.94 -22.96 10.43
CA ARG A 92 39.43 -21.76 9.83
C ARG A 92 39.28 -20.63 10.86
N LYS A 93 40.43 -20.15 11.36
CA LYS A 93 40.50 -18.89 12.10
C LYS A 93 40.01 -17.77 11.18
N PHE A 94 38.70 -17.48 11.21
CA PHE A 94 38.20 -16.19 10.77
C PHE A 94 38.52 -15.21 11.91
N ASN A 95 39.34 -14.22 11.62
CA ASN A 95 39.38 -13.00 12.41
C ASN A 95 38.00 -12.35 12.29
N ASN A 96 37.08 -12.75 13.15
CA ASN A 96 35.79 -12.10 13.30
C ASN A 96 36.04 -10.75 13.97
N THR A 97 36.29 -9.73 13.18
CA THR A 97 36.04 -8.36 13.62
C THR A 97 34.51 -8.27 13.76
N LYS A 98 34.03 -8.54 14.98
CA LYS A 98 32.60 -8.32 15.29
C LYS A 98 32.35 -6.84 15.19
N ILE A 99 31.84 -6.38 14.07
CA ILE A 99 31.28 -5.04 13.95
C ILE A 99 30.02 -5.06 14.82
N TRP A 100 30.09 -4.38 15.94
CA TRP A 100 28.95 -4.19 16.82
C TRP A 100 28.00 -3.19 16.16
N VAL A 101 26.88 -3.65 15.61
CA VAL A 101 25.81 -2.79 15.12
C VAL A 101 24.83 -2.65 16.27
N PRO A 102 24.49 -1.43 16.71
CA PRO A 102 23.44 -1.21 17.69
C PRO A 102 22.15 -1.86 17.20
N THR A 103 21.57 -2.74 18.01
CA THR A 103 20.33 -3.45 17.66
C THR A 103 19.09 -2.60 17.84
N ASN A 104 19.17 -1.52 18.63
CA ASN A 104 18.07 -0.63 18.91
C ASN A 104 18.20 0.69 18.13
N PRO A 105 17.07 1.29 17.69
CA PRO A 105 17.09 2.57 17.00
C PRO A 105 17.51 3.70 17.93
N ARG A 106 17.84 4.85 17.31
CA ARG A 106 18.23 6.07 18.03
C ARG A 106 17.15 6.48 19.04
N GLY A 107 17.55 6.69 20.27
CA GLY A 107 16.69 7.03 21.41
C GLY A 107 16.27 5.83 22.26
N ALA A 108 16.42 4.61 21.73
CA ALA A 108 16.09 3.36 22.42
C ALA A 108 17.34 2.56 22.85
N GLU A 109 18.53 3.16 22.79
CA GLU A 109 19.81 2.48 23.03
C GLU A 109 19.91 1.86 24.43
N ARG A 110 19.15 2.40 25.38
CA ARG A 110 19.13 1.93 26.78
C ARG A 110 18.13 0.79 27.04
N LEU A 111 17.27 0.50 26.08
CA LEU A 111 16.30 -0.59 26.23
C LEU A 111 16.98 -1.95 25.98
N PRO A 112 16.51 -3.00 26.66
CA PRO A 112 17.03 -4.34 26.42
C PRO A 112 16.85 -4.76 24.95
N PRO A 113 17.81 -5.47 24.35
CA PRO A 113 17.63 -6.03 23.00
C PRO A 113 16.39 -6.91 22.91
N GLY A 114 15.63 -6.76 21.84
CA GLY A 114 14.40 -7.53 21.61
C GLY A 114 13.11 -6.93 22.21
N VAL A 115 13.23 -5.82 22.97
CA VAL A 115 12.03 -5.04 23.38
C VAL A 115 11.51 -4.21 22.23
N ILE A 116 12.40 -3.71 21.39
CA ILE A 116 12.05 -2.94 20.19
C ILE A 116 11.73 -3.93 19.06
N VAL A 117 10.54 -3.77 18.46
CA VAL A 117 10.14 -4.55 17.30
C VAL A 117 10.92 -4.07 16.09
N ALA A 118 11.60 -5.00 15.39
CA ALA A 118 12.51 -4.68 14.29
C ALA A 118 11.81 -4.07 13.06
N GLU A 119 10.51 -4.31 12.88
CA GLU A 119 9.80 -4.02 11.63
C GLU A 119 9.18 -2.64 11.61
N SER A 120 8.38 -2.26 12.61
CA SER A 120 7.77 -0.93 12.68
C SER A 120 7.23 -0.66 14.07
N ASP A 121 7.67 0.43 14.68
CA ASP A 121 7.10 0.92 15.95
C ASP A 121 5.65 1.41 15.80
N LEU A 122 5.17 1.56 14.58
CA LEU A 122 3.81 1.98 14.28
C LEU A 122 2.84 0.80 14.12
N TYR A 123 3.33 -0.42 13.98
CA TYR A 123 2.49 -1.59 13.84
C TYR A 123 1.97 -2.06 15.20
N THR A 124 0.80 -1.60 15.57
CA THR A 124 0.13 -1.98 16.80
C THR A 124 -0.87 -3.10 16.52
N ARG A 125 -0.67 -4.24 17.17
CA ARG A 125 -1.60 -5.36 17.06
C ARG A 125 -2.95 -5.02 17.68
N ARG A 126 -4.01 -5.18 16.93
CA ARG A 126 -5.38 -4.98 17.42
C ARG A 126 -5.74 -6.03 18.46
N LEU A 127 -6.53 -5.62 19.45
CA LEU A 127 -7.05 -6.53 20.47
C LEU A 127 -8.15 -7.42 19.87
N TRP A 128 -9.07 -6.81 19.11
CA TRP A 128 -10.11 -7.47 18.32
C TRP A 128 -10.59 -6.57 17.19
N GLY A 129 -11.49 -7.09 16.33
CA GLY A 129 -12.08 -6.37 15.21
C GLY A 129 -11.15 -6.17 14.04
N LEU A 130 -11.67 -5.56 12.99
CA LEU A 130 -10.96 -5.26 11.76
C LEU A 130 -10.73 -3.74 11.65
N PRO A 131 -9.64 -3.28 11.02
CA PRO A 131 -9.39 -1.85 10.82
C PRO A 131 -10.55 -1.10 10.17
N GLY A 132 -11.29 -1.75 9.25
CA GLY A 132 -12.46 -1.17 8.60
C GLY A 132 -13.68 -0.95 9.51
N GLU A 133 -13.66 -1.40 10.76
CA GLU A 133 -14.74 -1.24 11.74
C GLU A 133 -14.56 -0.01 12.62
N ASP A 134 -13.43 0.70 12.52
CA ASP A 134 -13.11 1.85 13.39
C ASP A 134 -13.99 3.08 13.13
N LEU A 135 -14.62 3.17 11.97
CA LEU A 135 -15.48 4.29 11.61
C LEU A 135 -16.97 3.94 11.84
N ILE A 136 -17.65 4.73 12.66
CA ILE A 136 -19.11 4.62 12.93
C ILE A 136 -19.89 4.91 11.65
N VAL A 137 -19.57 6.00 10.98
CA VAL A 137 -19.99 6.29 9.60
C VAL A 137 -18.82 5.84 8.73
N LYS A 138 -19.07 4.98 7.77
CA LYS A 138 -18.01 4.41 6.90
C LYS A 138 -17.88 5.24 5.61
N PRO A 139 -17.23 6.43 5.63
CA PRO A 139 -16.79 7.02 4.40
C PRO A 139 -15.83 6.04 3.74
N ARG A 140 -16.02 5.86 2.44
CA ARG A 140 -15.32 4.79 1.71
C ARG A 140 -13.97 5.24 1.18
N TYR A 141 -13.77 6.56 1.12
CA TYR A 141 -12.62 7.15 0.44
C TYR A 141 -11.96 8.22 1.31
N LEU A 142 -10.65 8.26 1.28
CA LEU A 142 -9.85 9.31 1.90
C LEU A 142 -9.31 10.24 0.82
N PHE A 143 -9.67 11.51 0.86
CA PHE A 143 -9.12 12.51 -0.02
C PHE A 143 -8.17 13.43 0.76
N THR A 144 -6.90 13.45 0.36
CA THR A 144 -5.88 14.25 1.02
C THR A 144 -5.32 15.32 0.11
N PHE A 145 -5.22 16.55 0.62
CA PHE A 145 -4.58 17.66 -0.04
C PHE A 145 -3.45 18.22 0.84
N THR A 146 -2.34 18.58 0.21
CA THR A 146 -1.28 19.33 0.88
C THR A 146 -1.39 20.78 0.47
N VAL A 147 -1.75 21.68 1.43
CA VAL A 147 -2.32 22.97 1.13
C VAL A 147 -1.60 24.13 1.81
N GLY A 148 -1.56 25.27 1.10
CA GLY A 148 -1.37 26.59 1.65
C GLY A 148 -2.67 27.40 1.57
N TYR A 149 -2.85 28.37 2.43
CA TYR A 149 -4.07 29.19 2.48
C TYR A 149 -4.33 29.98 1.19
N GLU A 150 -3.29 30.29 0.45
CA GLU A 150 -3.41 30.98 -0.84
C GLU A 150 -4.21 30.17 -1.88
N GLN A 151 -4.23 28.83 -1.75
CA GLN A 151 -4.95 27.91 -2.64
C GLN A 151 -6.35 27.54 -2.15
N ARG A 152 -6.84 28.17 -1.09
CA ARG A 152 -8.10 27.80 -0.43
C ARG A 152 -9.33 27.76 -1.35
N TYR A 153 -9.43 28.66 -2.30
CA TYR A 153 -10.57 28.70 -3.21
C TYR A 153 -10.54 27.57 -4.24
N ASN A 154 -9.34 27.15 -4.67
CA ASN A 154 -9.19 25.98 -5.53
C ASN A 154 -9.58 24.71 -4.78
N ILE A 155 -9.15 24.58 -3.52
CA ILE A 155 -9.52 23.46 -2.65
C ILE A 155 -11.01 23.48 -2.32
N ASP A 156 -11.61 24.64 -2.04
CA ASP A 156 -13.06 24.79 -1.85
C ASP A 156 -13.85 24.28 -3.06
N ALA A 157 -13.41 24.62 -4.26
CA ALA A 157 -14.01 24.13 -5.50
C ALA A 157 -13.90 22.60 -5.62
N ALA A 158 -12.74 22.02 -5.26
CA ALA A 158 -12.52 20.58 -5.28
C ALA A 158 -13.39 19.86 -4.24
N VAL A 159 -13.43 20.37 -3.00
CA VAL A 159 -14.19 19.74 -1.92
C VAL A 159 -15.70 19.77 -2.18
N LYS A 160 -16.23 20.81 -2.79
CA LYS A 160 -17.65 20.91 -3.18
C LYS A 160 -18.11 19.84 -4.18
N LYS A 161 -17.17 19.16 -4.85
CA LYS A 161 -17.44 18.04 -5.74
C LYS A 161 -17.41 16.67 -5.05
N LEU A 162 -17.05 16.62 -3.77
CA LEU A 162 -16.96 15.39 -3.00
C LEU A 162 -18.27 15.09 -2.26
N SER A 163 -18.71 13.85 -2.31
CA SER A 163 -19.87 13.37 -1.58
C SER A 163 -19.53 13.04 -0.11
N GLU A 164 -20.53 12.66 0.67
CA GLU A 164 -20.37 12.19 2.06
C GLU A 164 -19.56 10.88 2.18
N ASN A 165 -19.31 10.20 1.06
CA ASN A 165 -18.43 9.03 1.04
C ASN A 165 -16.95 9.37 1.21
N PHE A 166 -16.58 10.66 1.17
CA PHE A 166 -15.21 11.12 1.28
C PHE A 166 -14.92 11.72 2.66
N THR A 167 -13.87 11.21 3.31
CA THR A 167 -13.22 11.90 4.41
C THR A 167 -12.17 12.84 3.83
N ILE A 168 -12.19 14.11 4.24
CA ILE A 168 -11.25 15.13 3.78
C ILE A 168 -10.16 15.31 4.82
N LEU A 169 -8.90 15.27 4.38
CA LEU A 169 -7.73 15.49 5.21
C LEU A 169 -6.84 16.56 4.57
N LEU A 170 -6.63 17.67 5.27
CA LEU A 170 -5.79 18.78 4.83
C LEU A 170 -4.46 18.79 5.59
N PHE A 171 -3.37 18.83 4.84
CA PHE A 171 -2.01 18.99 5.35
C PHE A 171 -1.54 20.42 5.11
N HIS A 172 -1.46 21.21 6.17
CA HIS A 172 -1.14 22.65 6.11
C HIS A 172 0.36 22.89 6.23
N TYR A 173 1.04 23.13 5.10
CA TYR A 173 2.48 23.39 5.07
C TYR A 173 2.84 24.85 5.48
N ASP A 174 1.86 25.75 5.50
CA ASP A 174 2.03 27.16 5.92
C ASP A 174 1.71 27.40 7.39
N GLY A 175 1.05 26.46 8.04
CA GLY A 175 0.67 26.56 9.45
C GLY A 175 -0.60 27.34 9.72
N ARG A 176 -1.41 27.66 8.69
CA ARG A 176 -2.61 28.51 8.77
C ARG A 176 -3.90 27.71 8.82
N ALA A 177 -3.94 26.62 9.57
CA ALA A 177 -5.09 25.71 9.58
C ALA A 177 -6.39 26.35 10.07
N SER A 178 -6.34 27.20 11.11
CA SER A 178 -7.54 27.83 11.68
C SER A 178 -8.24 28.84 10.75
N GLU A 179 -7.53 29.39 9.77
CA GLU A 179 -8.12 30.34 8.83
C GLU A 179 -9.07 29.66 7.83
N TRP A 180 -9.00 28.33 7.70
CA TRP A 180 -9.90 27.53 6.87
C TRP A 180 -11.30 27.37 7.47
N ASP A 181 -11.52 27.79 8.73
CA ASP A 181 -12.83 27.79 9.38
C ASP A 181 -13.85 28.74 8.70
N GLU A 182 -13.40 29.56 7.73
CA GLU A 182 -14.29 30.33 6.85
C GLU A 182 -15.20 29.42 6.00
N PHE A 183 -14.81 28.17 5.75
CA PHE A 183 -15.59 27.18 5.01
C PHE A 183 -16.29 26.21 5.95
N GLU A 184 -17.61 26.04 5.83
CA GLU A 184 -18.37 25.12 6.70
C GLU A 184 -17.93 23.66 6.57
N TRP A 185 -17.55 23.22 5.38
CA TRP A 185 -17.03 21.87 5.18
C TRP A 185 -15.69 21.63 5.92
N SER A 186 -14.88 22.65 6.06
CA SER A 186 -13.57 22.59 6.73
C SER A 186 -13.70 22.15 8.19
N LYS A 187 -14.75 22.62 8.88
CA LYS A 187 -15.03 22.26 10.28
C LYS A 187 -15.27 20.76 10.50
N ARG A 188 -15.59 20.02 9.45
CA ARG A 188 -15.79 18.57 9.47
C ARG A 188 -14.61 17.80 8.90
N SER A 189 -13.59 18.49 8.43
CA SER A 189 -12.38 17.90 7.85
C SER A 189 -11.33 17.66 8.92
N ILE A 190 -10.39 16.77 8.61
CA ILE A 190 -9.23 16.54 9.46
C ILE A 190 -8.12 17.50 9.05
N HIS A 191 -7.53 18.20 10.01
CA HIS A 191 -6.47 19.17 9.78
C HIS A 191 -5.18 18.72 10.47
N VAL A 192 -4.09 18.68 9.71
CA VAL A 192 -2.74 18.43 10.21
C VAL A 192 -1.84 19.57 9.78
N SER A 193 -1.26 20.29 10.73
CA SER A 193 -0.41 21.45 10.45
C SER A 193 1.03 21.20 10.86
N VAL A 194 1.91 21.09 9.87
CA VAL A 194 3.37 21.01 10.07
C VAL A 194 4.06 21.90 9.04
N ARG A 195 4.64 22.98 9.48
CA ARG A 195 5.21 23.98 8.56
C ARG A 195 6.34 23.44 7.70
N LYS A 196 6.36 23.86 6.43
CA LYS A 196 7.44 23.63 5.46
C LYS A 196 7.72 22.16 5.17
N GLN A 197 6.68 21.34 5.13
CA GLN A 197 6.78 19.94 4.74
C GLN A 197 6.16 19.70 3.37
N THR A 198 6.59 18.61 2.72
CA THR A 198 6.12 18.20 1.41
C THR A 198 4.96 17.22 1.50
N LYS A 199 4.21 17.04 0.41
CA LYS A 199 3.12 16.07 0.29
C LYS A 199 3.55 14.65 0.72
N TRP A 200 4.66 14.14 0.19
CA TRP A 200 5.13 12.78 0.47
C TRP A 200 5.69 12.62 1.88
N TRP A 201 6.22 13.68 2.49
CA TRP A 201 6.55 13.67 3.90
C TRP A 201 5.30 13.48 4.78
N TYR A 202 4.22 14.22 4.48
CA TYR A 202 2.94 14.04 5.17
C TYR A 202 2.37 12.65 4.96
N ALA A 203 2.36 12.18 3.72
CA ALA A 203 1.88 10.85 3.37
C ALA A 203 2.63 9.75 4.15
N LYS A 204 3.97 9.82 4.20
CA LYS A 204 4.78 8.87 4.97
C LYS A 204 4.48 8.93 6.46
N ARG A 205 4.29 10.13 7.01
CA ARG A 205 4.13 10.29 8.45
C ARG A 205 2.73 10.00 8.97
N PHE A 206 1.70 10.31 8.21
CA PHE A 206 0.32 10.29 8.72
C PHE A 206 -0.60 9.30 8.01
N LEU A 207 -0.23 8.79 6.84
CA LEU A 207 -1.05 7.84 6.08
C LEU A 207 -0.50 6.42 6.18
N HIS A 208 -0.09 6.01 7.39
CA HIS A 208 0.33 4.62 7.60
C HIS A 208 -0.79 3.67 7.15
N PRO A 209 -0.48 2.56 6.44
CA PRO A 209 -1.48 1.64 5.92
C PRO A 209 -2.53 1.17 6.93
N ASP A 210 -2.13 0.95 8.18
CA ASP A 210 -3.07 0.52 9.22
C ASP A 210 -3.97 1.65 9.74
N ILE A 211 -3.53 2.92 9.59
CA ILE A 211 -4.36 4.09 9.93
C ILE A 211 -5.42 4.32 8.85
N VAL A 212 -5.05 4.18 7.57
CA VAL A 212 -5.96 4.41 6.44
C VAL A 212 -6.67 3.15 5.96
N ALA A 213 -6.47 2.01 6.62
CA ALA A 213 -7.10 0.74 6.31
C ALA A 213 -8.64 0.76 6.20
N PRO A 214 -9.39 1.64 6.92
CA PRO A 214 -10.84 1.75 6.76
C PRO A 214 -11.28 2.19 5.37
N PHE A 215 -10.43 2.87 4.59
CA PHE A 215 -10.77 3.42 3.29
C PHE A 215 -10.47 2.43 2.16
N ASP A 216 -11.33 2.39 1.15
CA ASP A 216 -11.14 1.56 -0.06
C ASP A 216 -10.09 2.19 -1.00
N TYR A 217 -10.10 3.53 -1.10
CA TYR A 217 -9.18 4.31 -1.94
C TYR A 217 -8.65 5.54 -1.19
N VAL A 218 -7.39 5.87 -1.46
CA VAL A 218 -6.67 7.02 -0.91
C VAL A 218 -6.22 7.93 -2.06
N PHE A 219 -6.69 9.18 -2.05
CA PHE A 219 -6.31 10.24 -2.97
C PHE A 219 -5.21 11.09 -2.33
N ILE A 220 -4.11 11.30 -3.03
CA ILE A 220 -2.97 12.11 -2.54
C ILE A 220 -2.65 13.18 -3.58
N TRP A 221 -3.36 14.30 -3.49
CA TRP A 221 -3.38 15.31 -4.52
C TRP A 221 -2.64 16.59 -4.14
N ASP A 222 -2.10 17.26 -5.16
CA ASP A 222 -1.59 18.63 -5.04
C ASP A 222 -2.73 19.64 -4.98
N GLU A 223 -2.43 20.86 -4.54
CA GLU A 223 -3.42 21.93 -4.33
C GLU A 223 -3.73 22.76 -5.58
N ASP A 224 -2.99 22.57 -6.66
CA ASP A 224 -3.04 23.38 -7.88
C ASP A 224 -3.77 22.70 -9.06
N LEU A 225 -4.72 21.83 -8.73
CA LEU A 225 -5.48 21.07 -9.71
C LEU A 225 -6.89 21.62 -9.88
N GLY A 226 -7.24 22.02 -11.10
CA GLY A 226 -8.59 22.43 -11.49
C GLY A 226 -9.47 21.21 -11.74
N VAL A 227 -10.67 21.20 -11.14
CA VAL A 227 -11.56 20.02 -11.08
C VAL A 227 -12.91 20.27 -11.81
N GLU A 228 -12.98 21.21 -12.72
CA GLU A 228 -14.21 21.58 -13.42
C GLU A 228 -14.84 20.36 -14.12
N ASN A 229 -14.01 19.47 -14.67
CA ASN A 229 -14.41 18.30 -15.43
C ASN A 229 -14.18 16.98 -14.68
N PHE A 230 -14.22 17.04 -13.35
CA PHE A 230 -13.99 15.88 -12.48
C PHE A 230 -15.20 15.65 -11.59
N ASP A 231 -15.70 14.41 -11.59
CA ASP A 231 -16.66 13.87 -10.64
C ASP A 231 -16.03 12.69 -9.91
N ALA A 232 -15.88 12.80 -8.60
CA ALA A 232 -15.15 11.84 -7.80
C ALA A 232 -15.85 10.48 -7.69
N GLU A 233 -17.19 10.45 -7.66
CA GLU A 233 -17.96 9.19 -7.60
C GLU A 233 -17.91 8.46 -8.94
N GLU A 234 -18.05 9.18 -10.04
CA GLU A 234 -17.94 8.60 -11.38
C GLU A 234 -16.52 8.12 -11.66
N TYR A 235 -15.52 8.89 -11.22
CA TYR A 235 -14.12 8.46 -11.27
C TYR A 235 -13.91 7.09 -10.59
N ILE A 236 -14.39 6.92 -9.36
CA ILE A 236 -14.24 5.65 -8.63
C ILE A 236 -15.01 4.49 -9.31
N LYS A 237 -16.17 4.77 -9.91
CA LYS A 237 -16.89 3.74 -10.68
C LYS A 237 -16.05 3.23 -11.85
N LEU A 238 -15.40 4.14 -12.57
CA LEU A 238 -14.51 3.79 -13.68
C LEU A 238 -13.26 3.06 -13.21
N VAL A 239 -12.62 3.53 -12.14
CA VAL A 239 -11.49 2.83 -11.51
C VAL A 239 -11.86 1.37 -11.19
N ARG A 240 -13.02 1.13 -10.60
CA ARG A 240 -13.51 -0.22 -10.29
C ARG A 240 -13.87 -1.02 -11.54
N LYS A 241 -14.56 -0.39 -12.49
CA LYS A 241 -14.96 -1.02 -13.78
C LYS A 241 -13.75 -1.55 -14.53
N HIS A 242 -12.67 -0.79 -14.56
CA HIS A 242 -11.43 -1.11 -15.27
C HIS A 242 -10.39 -1.85 -14.41
N GLY A 243 -10.70 -2.14 -13.14
CA GLY A 243 -9.87 -2.93 -12.24
C GLY A 243 -8.53 -2.26 -11.90
N LEU A 244 -8.51 -0.92 -11.78
CA LEU A 244 -7.30 -0.17 -11.47
C LEU A 244 -7.01 -0.17 -9.97
N ASP A 245 -5.77 -0.46 -9.61
CA ASP A 245 -5.26 -0.37 -8.25
C ASP A 245 -4.50 0.94 -8.01
N ILE A 246 -3.88 1.48 -9.07
CA ILE A 246 -3.24 2.79 -9.07
C ILE A 246 -3.77 3.56 -10.28
N SER A 247 -4.25 4.78 -10.07
CA SER A 247 -4.84 5.56 -11.13
C SER A 247 -4.66 7.06 -10.92
N GLN A 248 -4.94 7.83 -11.95
CA GLN A 248 -5.11 9.28 -11.87
C GLN A 248 -6.18 9.75 -12.86
N PRO A 249 -6.77 10.95 -12.69
CA PRO A 249 -7.55 11.60 -13.74
C PRO A 249 -6.68 11.94 -14.96
N GLY A 250 -7.27 11.96 -16.15
CA GLY A 250 -6.64 12.51 -17.34
C GLY A 250 -6.22 13.95 -17.14
N LEU A 251 -5.11 14.36 -17.74
CA LEU A 251 -4.67 15.76 -17.71
C LEU A 251 -5.10 16.49 -18.99
N SER A 252 -5.59 17.73 -18.82
CA SER A 252 -5.95 18.57 -19.95
C SER A 252 -4.79 18.72 -20.93
N LEU A 253 -5.10 18.76 -22.23
CA LEU A 253 -4.12 18.93 -23.29
C LEU A 253 -3.38 20.29 -23.21
N ASP A 254 -4.00 21.30 -22.61
CA ASP A 254 -3.44 22.65 -22.45
C ASP A 254 -2.51 22.77 -21.23
N SER A 255 -2.34 21.71 -20.45
CA SER A 255 -1.50 21.70 -19.25
C SER A 255 -0.01 21.63 -19.63
N GLY A 256 0.71 22.73 -19.46
CA GLY A 256 2.07 22.91 -20.01
C GLY A 256 3.21 22.10 -19.36
N MET A 257 2.96 21.34 -18.26
CA MET A 257 4.00 20.58 -17.54
C MET A 257 3.49 19.19 -17.15
N THR A 258 3.08 18.39 -18.14
CA THR A 258 2.57 17.05 -17.94
C THR A 258 3.23 16.09 -18.89
N TRP A 259 3.36 14.84 -18.47
CA TRP A 259 3.83 13.79 -19.36
C TRP A 259 2.77 13.46 -20.41
N GLN A 260 3.24 13.08 -21.61
CA GLN A 260 2.31 12.62 -22.67
C GLN A 260 1.46 11.42 -22.20
N MET A 261 2.07 10.56 -21.39
CA MET A 261 1.47 9.35 -20.85
C MET A 261 0.22 9.58 -19.99
N THR A 262 0.02 10.78 -19.48
CA THR A 262 -1.09 11.10 -18.55
C THR A 262 -2.06 12.12 -19.15
N ARG A 263 -1.80 12.56 -20.37
CA ARG A 263 -2.72 13.43 -21.11
C ARG A 263 -3.98 12.68 -21.47
N ARG A 264 -5.11 13.33 -21.29
CA ARG A 264 -6.42 12.84 -21.64
C ARG A 264 -6.50 12.37 -23.08
N GLN A 265 -7.05 11.18 -23.31
CA GLN A 265 -7.45 10.66 -24.61
C GLN A 265 -8.98 10.88 -24.78
N GLU A 266 -9.38 11.63 -25.82
CA GLU A 266 -10.78 12.12 -25.92
C GLU A 266 -11.82 11.02 -26.15
N GLU A 267 -11.42 9.92 -26.79
CA GLU A 267 -12.32 8.81 -27.17
C GLU A 267 -12.35 7.66 -26.16
N SER A 268 -11.60 7.76 -25.06
CA SER A 268 -11.45 6.71 -24.06
C SER A 268 -12.12 7.04 -22.74
N GLU A 269 -12.67 6.05 -22.06
CA GLU A 269 -13.00 6.19 -20.63
C GLU A 269 -11.76 6.15 -19.77
N VAL A 270 -10.85 5.24 -20.11
CA VAL A 270 -9.60 4.95 -19.40
C VAL A 270 -8.57 4.48 -20.40
N HIS A 271 -7.36 4.98 -20.32
CA HIS A 271 -6.23 4.36 -21.03
C HIS A 271 -5.18 3.83 -20.05
N LYS A 272 -4.48 2.79 -20.49
CA LYS A 272 -3.42 2.12 -19.72
C LYS A 272 -2.09 2.14 -20.44
N ASP A 273 -2.14 2.34 -21.73
CA ASP A 273 -1.02 2.31 -22.66
C ASP A 273 -0.97 3.60 -23.48
N THR A 274 0.23 4.08 -23.71
CA THR A 274 0.51 5.26 -24.52
C THR A 274 1.95 5.21 -25.03
N GLU A 275 2.25 6.04 -25.97
CA GLU A 275 3.60 6.24 -26.48
C GLU A 275 3.96 7.73 -26.39
N GLU A 276 4.91 8.08 -25.53
CA GLU A 276 5.29 9.49 -25.35
C GLU A 276 5.94 10.06 -26.60
N ARG A 277 6.75 9.27 -27.28
CA ARG A 277 7.37 9.61 -28.56
C ARG A 277 7.48 8.38 -29.45
N PRO A 278 7.26 8.51 -30.77
CA PRO A 278 7.43 7.40 -31.69
C PRO A 278 8.82 6.76 -31.55
N GLY A 279 8.86 5.44 -31.35
CA GLY A 279 10.07 4.67 -31.17
C GLY A 279 10.70 4.68 -29.78
N TRP A 280 10.08 5.32 -28.80
CA TRP A 280 10.52 5.26 -27.40
C TRP A 280 9.97 4.06 -26.65
N CYS A 281 8.87 3.50 -27.15
CA CYS A 281 8.25 2.32 -26.56
C CYS A 281 9.06 1.07 -26.93
N THR A 282 9.93 0.62 -26.03
CA THR A 282 10.73 -0.60 -26.21
C THR A 282 10.11 -1.81 -25.55
N ASP A 283 9.36 -1.61 -24.47
CA ASP A 283 8.58 -2.63 -23.77
C ASP A 283 7.15 -2.11 -23.60
N PRO A 284 6.13 -2.74 -24.22
CA PRO A 284 4.75 -2.27 -24.18
C PRO A 284 4.13 -2.30 -22.79
N HIS A 285 4.75 -2.96 -21.81
CA HIS A 285 4.24 -3.08 -20.45
C HIS A 285 4.92 -2.16 -19.44
N LEU A 286 5.90 -1.36 -19.87
CA LEU A 286 6.69 -0.47 -19.02
C LEU A 286 6.60 0.99 -19.47
N PRO A 287 6.86 1.95 -18.58
CA PRO A 287 7.01 3.35 -19.01
C PRO A 287 8.14 3.51 -20.04
N PRO A 288 7.94 4.34 -21.07
CA PRO A 288 6.83 5.28 -21.30
C PRO A 288 5.61 4.68 -21.98
N CYS A 289 5.52 3.36 -22.18
CA CYS A 289 4.46 2.72 -22.94
C CYS A 289 3.22 2.45 -22.10
N ALA A 290 3.39 2.02 -20.85
CA ALA A 290 2.31 1.68 -19.94
C ALA A 290 2.76 1.79 -18.46
N ALA A 291 1.86 1.47 -17.55
CA ALA A 291 2.11 1.34 -16.11
C ALA A 291 2.66 2.62 -15.45
N PHE A 292 2.11 3.77 -15.82
CA PHE A 292 2.55 5.08 -15.34
C PHE A 292 1.38 5.97 -14.92
N VAL A 293 1.53 6.63 -13.78
CA VAL A 293 0.76 7.79 -13.33
C VAL A 293 1.69 8.78 -12.65
N GLU A 294 1.37 10.07 -12.77
CA GLU A 294 2.15 11.14 -12.13
C GLU A 294 1.84 11.24 -10.63
N ILE A 295 2.84 11.66 -9.87
CA ILE A 295 2.70 11.83 -8.42
C ILE A 295 1.88 13.07 -8.01
N MET A 296 1.37 13.88 -8.94
CA MET A 296 0.59 15.08 -8.62
C MET A 296 -0.84 14.75 -8.16
N ALA A 297 -1.49 13.77 -8.79
CA ALA A 297 -2.89 13.43 -8.53
C ALA A 297 -3.14 11.90 -8.43
N PRO A 298 -2.29 11.10 -7.81
CA PRO A 298 -2.48 9.67 -7.75
C PRO A 298 -3.62 9.28 -6.82
N VAL A 299 -4.25 8.17 -7.17
CA VAL A 299 -5.27 7.48 -6.38
C VAL A 299 -4.86 6.03 -6.25
N PHE A 300 -4.84 5.54 -5.03
CA PHE A 300 -4.41 4.19 -4.68
C PHE A 300 -5.54 3.38 -4.09
N SER A 301 -5.70 2.12 -4.51
CA SER A 301 -6.45 1.15 -3.73
C SER A 301 -5.76 0.94 -2.38
N ARG A 302 -6.50 0.46 -1.38
CA ARG A 302 -5.96 0.13 -0.05
C ARG A 302 -4.72 -0.77 -0.15
N ASP A 303 -4.80 -1.79 -1.00
CA ASP A 303 -3.74 -2.78 -1.12
C ASP A 303 -2.51 -2.21 -1.84
N ALA A 304 -2.69 -1.43 -2.91
CA ALA A 304 -1.59 -0.74 -3.57
C ALA A 304 -0.90 0.27 -2.63
N TRP A 305 -1.69 1.01 -1.83
CA TRP A 305 -1.13 1.97 -0.88
C TRP A 305 -0.24 1.31 0.16
N ARG A 306 -0.57 0.13 0.64
CA ARG A 306 0.27 -0.62 1.59
C ARG A 306 1.69 -0.82 1.08
N CYS A 307 1.86 -1.16 -0.19
CA CYS A 307 3.17 -1.28 -0.82
C CYS A 307 3.82 0.10 -1.06
N VAL A 308 3.09 1.05 -1.66
CA VAL A 308 3.61 2.38 -2.01
C VAL A 308 4.12 3.13 -0.79
N TRP A 309 3.43 3.05 0.34
CA TRP A 309 3.85 3.68 1.58
C TRP A 309 5.26 3.22 2.03
N HIS A 310 5.58 1.93 1.91
CA HIS A 310 6.91 1.40 2.21
C HIS A 310 7.98 1.91 1.26
N MET A 311 7.62 2.19 0.02
CA MET A 311 8.53 2.72 -1.00
C MET A 311 8.97 4.17 -0.73
N ILE A 312 8.15 4.96 -0.04
CA ILE A 312 8.49 6.33 0.32
C ILE A 312 9.65 6.32 1.33
N GLN A 313 10.77 6.96 0.96
CA GLN A 313 11.97 7.03 1.78
C GLN A 313 11.88 8.19 2.78
N ASN A 314 12.38 7.97 4.01
CA ASN A 314 12.26 8.95 5.10
C ASN A 314 12.98 10.28 4.85
N ASP A 315 13.99 10.28 4.00
CA ASP A 315 14.87 11.43 3.68
C ASP A 315 14.71 11.97 2.26
N LEU A 316 13.93 11.29 1.39
CA LEU A 316 13.64 11.68 0.02
C LEU A 316 12.18 12.13 -0.10
N VAL A 317 11.90 13.29 0.49
CA VAL A 317 10.52 13.71 0.86
C VAL A 317 9.74 14.41 -0.25
N HIS A 318 10.36 14.71 -1.41
CA HIS A 318 9.65 15.31 -2.56
C HIS A 318 8.98 14.26 -3.44
N GLY A 319 9.40 13.00 -3.36
CA GLY A 319 8.75 11.88 -4.04
C GLY A 319 9.06 11.75 -5.52
N TRP A 320 9.96 12.55 -6.10
CA TRP A 320 10.34 12.40 -7.50
C TRP A 320 10.98 11.02 -7.74
N GLY A 321 10.51 10.34 -8.79
CA GLY A 321 10.89 8.97 -9.14
C GLY A 321 9.96 7.89 -8.58
N LEU A 322 9.05 8.23 -7.64
CA LEU A 322 8.01 7.29 -7.20
C LEU A 322 7.10 6.88 -8.37
N ASP A 323 6.70 7.83 -9.22
CA ASP A 323 5.89 7.63 -10.40
C ASP A 323 6.37 6.46 -11.27
N PHE A 324 7.66 6.41 -11.59
CA PHE A 324 8.28 5.30 -12.33
C PHE A 324 8.38 4.00 -11.53
N ALA A 325 8.35 4.07 -10.21
CA ALA A 325 8.49 2.91 -9.33
C ALA A 325 7.16 2.30 -8.89
N LEU A 326 6.03 3.04 -8.99
CA LEU A 326 4.69 2.59 -8.58
C LEU A 326 4.30 1.24 -9.19
N ARG A 327 4.74 0.96 -10.41
CA ARG A 327 4.54 -0.31 -11.11
C ARG A 327 5.02 -1.54 -10.35
N LYS A 328 5.92 -1.37 -9.37
CA LYS A 328 6.43 -2.47 -8.54
C LYS A 328 5.46 -2.91 -7.45
N CYS A 329 4.41 -2.15 -7.23
CA CYS A 329 3.42 -2.40 -6.18
C CYS A 329 2.16 -3.14 -6.63
N VAL A 330 1.99 -3.37 -7.93
CA VAL A 330 0.81 -4.05 -8.49
C VAL A 330 1.20 -4.98 -9.62
N GLU A 331 0.46 -6.08 -9.78
CA GLU A 331 0.76 -7.13 -10.76
C GLU A 331 -0.51 -7.60 -11.49
N PRO A 332 -0.55 -7.62 -12.83
CA PRO A 332 0.43 -7.03 -13.75
C PRO A 332 0.25 -5.50 -13.83
N ALA A 333 1.36 -4.76 -13.76
CA ALA A 333 1.31 -3.30 -13.63
C ALA A 333 0.60 -2.59 -14.80
N HIS A 334 0.84 -3.04 -16.03
CA HIS A 334 0.22 -2.47 -17.24
C HIS A 334 -1.29 -2.66 -17.31
N GLU A 335 -1.87 -3.57 -16.52
CA GLU A 335 -3.33 -3.76 -16.41
C GLU A 335 -3.92 -3.02 -15.20
N LYS A 336 -3.12 -2.83 -14.15
CA LYS A 336 -3.55 -2.31 -12.84
C LYS A 336 -3.30 -0.82 -12.66
N ILE A 337 -2.51 -0.21 -13.53
CA ILE A 337 -2.23 1.22 -13.52
C ILE A 337 -2.85 1.85 -14.76
N GLY A 338 -3.56 2.97 -14.59
CA GLY A 338 -4.19 3.64 -15.71
C GLY A 338 -4.65 5.07 -15.41
N VAL A 339 -4.98 5.77 -16.48
CA VAL A 339 -5.46 7.15 -16.49
C VAL A 339 -6.95 7.16 -16.85
N VAL A 340 -7.76 7.80 -16.04
CA VAL A 340 -9.21 7.92 -16.27
C VAL A 340 -9.51 9.17 -17.11
N ASP A 341 -9.71 8.99 -18.39
CA ASP A 341 -9.81 10.06 -19.39
C ASP A 341 -11.13 10.83 -19.34
N SER A 342 -12.22 10.13 -19.07
CA SER A 342 -13.54 10.76 -19.00
C SER A 342 -13.75 11.59 -17.73
N GLN A 343 -12.84 11.48 -16.77
CA GLN A 343 -12.76 12.32 -15.57
C GLN A 343 -11.40 12.99 -15.55
N TRP A 344 -11.31 14.23 -15.95
CA TRP A 344 -10.03 14.89 -16.16
C TRP A 344 -9.90 16.21 -15.36
N ILE A 345 -8.66 16.61 -15.14
CA ILE A 345 -8.26 17.76 -14.35
C ILE A 345 -7.34 18.68 -15.15
N VAL A 346 -7.20 19.90 -14.69
CA VAL A 346 -6.29 20.91 -15.26
C VAL A 346 -5.17 21.17 -14.26
N HIS A 347 -3.91 20.99 -14.66
CA HIS A 347 -2.79 21.43 -13.85
C HIS A 347 -2.65 22.96 -14.02
N GLN A 348 -3.02 23.68 -12.96
CA GLN A 348 -3.04 25.15 -12.99
C GLN A 348 -1.62 25.69 -12.78
N THR A 349 -1.27 26.76 -13.51
CA THR A 349 0.00 27.45 -13.32
C THR A 349 -0.06 28.45 -12.15
N VAL A 350 -0.39 27.97 -10.97
CA VAL A 350 -0.37 28.78 -9.75
C VAL A 350 0.92 28.55 -8.99
N PRO A 351 1.47 29.56 -8.27
CA PRO A 351 2.70 29.41 -7.52
C PRO A 351 2.51 28.51 -6.31
N SER A 352 2.59 27.20 -6.49
CA SER A 352 2.43 26.22 -5.39
C SER A 352 3.72 26.07 -4.55
N LEU A 353 4.89 26.23 -5.15
CA LEU A 353 6.18 26.11 -4.49
C LEU A 353 6.82 27.47 -4.13
N GLY A 354 6.11 28.58 -4.33
CA GLY A 354 6.67 29.93 -4.36
C GLY A 354 7.47 30.36 -3.11
N ASN A 355 7.12 29.86 -1.94
CA ASN A 355 7.73 30.24 -0.67
C ASN A 355 8.37 29.08 0.09
N GLN A 356 8.49 27.89 -0.50
CA GLN A 356 9.01 26.71 0.20
C GLN A 356 10.54 26.61 0.21
N GLY A 357 11.23 27.37 -0.62
CA GLY A 357 12.69 27.43 -0.69
C GLY A 357 13.23 28.76 -0.17
N LYS A 358 14.54 28.83 0.03
CA LYS A 358 15.27 30.08 0.26
C LYS A 358 15.85 30.54 -1.07
N ALA A 359 15.74 31.83 -1.38
CA ALA A 359 16.50 32.42 -2.46
C ALA A 359 18.00 32.34 -2.11
N GLU A 360 18.75 31.53 -2.86
CA GLU A 360 20.19 31.39 -2.67
C GLU A 360 20.93 31.80 -3.96
N LYS A 361 21.94 32.62 -3.82
CA LYS A 361 22.86 33.00 -4.92
C LYS A 361 22.16 33.51 -6.19
N GLY A 362 21.06 34.26 -6.06
CA GLY A 362 20.32 34.84 -7.18
C GLY A 362 19.36 33.88 -7.91
N LYS A 363 19.21 32.64 -7.43
CA LYS A 363 18.19 31.70 -7.90
C LYS A 363 16.87 31.92 -7.19
N ALA A 364 15.78 31.79 -7.92
CA ALA A 364 14.45 31.81 -7.32
C ALA A 364 14.24 30.60 -6.36
N PRO A 365 13.43 30.72 -5.31
CA PRO A 365 13.18 29.62 -4.36
C PRO A 365 12.78 28.29 -5.03
N TRP A 366 11.93 28.34 -6.05
CA TRP A 366 11.46 27.15 -6.77
C TRP A 366 12.56 26.42 -7.54
N GLU A 367 13.63 27.13 -7.99
CA GLU A 367 14.74 26.50 -8.69
C GLU A 367 15.53 25.61 -7.74
N GLY A 368 15.76 26.06 -6.50
CA GLY A 368 16.40 25.27 -5.47
C GLY A 368 15.59 24.03 -5.07
N VAL A 369 14.25 24.14 -5.01
CA VAL A 369 13.37 23.01 -4.78
C VAL A 369 13.48 21.99 -5.90
N ARG A 370 13.43 22.42 -7.17
CA ARG A 370 13.56 21.52 -8.32
C ARG A 370 14.94 20.83 -8.39
N GLU A 371 16.00 21.53 -8.04
CA GLU A 371 17.34 20.95 -7.97
C GLU A 371 17.37 19.84 -6.91
N ARG A 372 16.79 20.09 -5.73
CA ARG A 372 16.66 19.10 -4.67
C ARG A 372 15.82 17.90 -5.12
N CYS A 373 14.70 18.12 -5.78
CA CYS A 373 13.86 17.05 -6.33
C CYS A 373 14.63 16.14 -7.29
N ARG A 374 15.45 16.71 -8.19
CA ARG A 374 16.30 15.93 -9.11
C ARG A 374 17.34 15.10 -8.36
N ASN A 375 18.00 15.69 -7.34
CA ASN A 375 18.98 14.98 -6.53
C ASN A 375 18.33 13.84 -5.74
N GLU A 376 17.16 14.08 -5.16
CA GLU A 376 16.40 13.05 -4.46
C GLU A 376 15.96 11.91 -5.41
N TRP A 377 15.58 12.24 -6.64
CA TRP A 377 15.24 11.25 -7.66
C TRP A 377 16.45 10.37 -8.01
N THR A 378 17.62 10.96 -8.27
CA THR A 378 18.83 10.17 -8.52
C THR A 378 19.15 9.24 -7.35
N LEU A 379 19.14 9.75 -6.12
CA LEU A 379 19.35 8.93 -4.92
C LEU A 379 18.34 7.80 -4.79
N PHE A 380 17.05 8.06 -5.09
CA PHE A 380 16.01 7.05 -5.07
C PHE A 380 16.29 5.93 -6.08
N GLN A 381 16.63 6.28 -7.33
CA GLN A 381 16.97 5.31 -8.36
C GLN A 381 18.19 4.46 -7.97
N ASP A 382 19.22 5.09 -7.43
CA ASP A 382 20.44 4.39 -7.00
C ASP A 382 20.12 3.38 -5.88
N ARG A 383 19.31 3.78 -4.90
CA ARG A 383 18.87 2.89 -3.80
C ARG A 383 18.04 1.71 -4.32
N MET A 384 17.07 1.98 -5.19
CA MET A 384 16.25 0.93 -5.78
C MET A 384 17.09 -0.06 -6.57
N THR A 385 18.02 0.42 -7.41
CA THR A 385 18.93 -0.41 -8.19
C THR A 385 19.85 -1.25 -7.30
N ALA A 386 20.42 -0.63 -6.26
CA ALA A 386 21.26 -1.35 -5.31
C ALA A 386 20.50 -2.44 -4.53
N ALA A 387 19.27 -2.12 -4.09
CA ALA A 387 18.43 -3.07 -3.39
C ALA A 387 18.01 -4.25 -4.28
N GLU A 388 17.61 -3.99 -5.52
CA GLU A 388 17.30 -5.05 -6.50
C GLU A 388 18.49 -5.95 -6.75
N LYS A 389 19.67 -5.36 -7.00
CA LYS A 389 20.90 -6.12 -7.20
C LYS A 389 21.22 -7.01 -6.00
N ALA A 390 21.12 -6.47 -4.79
CA ALA A 390 21.33 -7.24 -3.56
C ALA A 390 20.33 -8.38 -3.41
N TYR A 391 19.05 -8.14 -3.75
CA TYR A 391 18.00 -9.15 -3.74
C TYR A 391 18.29 -10.30 -4.71
N PHE A 392 18.62 -10.02 -5.98
CA PHE A 392 18.95 -11.07 -6.95
C PHE A 392 20.17 -11.89 -6.54
N ILE A 393 21.21 -11.23 -6.04
CA ILE A 393 22.39 -11.92 -5.49
C ILE A 393 22.00 -12.84 -4.32
N SER A 394 21.13 -12.39 -3.41
CA SER A 394 20.68 -13.18 -2.27
C SER A 394 19.87 -14.41 -2.68
N MET A 395 19.18 -14.33 -3.82
CA MET A 395 18.43 -15.43 -4.42
C MET A 395 19.29 -16.38 -5.27
N GLY A 396 20.57 -16.07 -5.48
CA GLY A 396 21.46 -16.84 -6.34
C GLY A 396 21.15 -16.67 -7.84
N ILE A 397 20.52 -15.56 -8.22
CA ILE A 397 20.13 -15.22 -9.60
C ILE A 397 21.03 -14.07 -10.06
N ASP A 398 21.56 -14.15 -11.26
CA ASP A 398 22.30 -13.05 -11.84
C ASP A 398 21.38 -11.83 -12.06
N PRO A 399 21.75 -10.63 -11.59
CA PRO A 399 20.98 -9.43 -11.82
C PRO A 399 20.79 -9.19 -13.33
N PRO A 400 19.60 -8.77 -13.79
CA PRO A 400 19.41 -8.42 -15.19
C PRO A 400 20.38 -7.30 -15.59
N ASN A 401 20.98 -7.41 -16.75
CA ASN A 401 21.93 -6.41 -17.25
C ASN A 401 21.25 -5.04 -17.31
N SER A 402 21.90 -4.02 -16.77
CA SER A 402 21.42 -2.64 -16.69
C SER A 402 21.25 -1.92 -18.04
N THR A 403 21.46 -2.60 -19.17
CA THR A 403 21.37 -2.07 -20.54
C THR A 403 19.95 -2.11 -21.15
N SER A 404 18.94 -2.59 -20.39
CA SER A 404 17.53 -2.67 -20.83
C SER A 404 16.58 -1.82 -19.98
N ARG A 405 17.05 -0.66 -19.51
CA ARG A 405 16.19 0.28 -18.74
C ARG A 405 16.01 1.59 -19.47
#